data_709ad4794797d9b6676499848038ec89
#
_entry.id   709ad4794797d9b6676499848038ec89
#
_cell.length_a   1.000
_cell.length_b   1.000
_cell.length_c   1.000
_cell.angle_alpha   90.00
_cell.angle_beta   90.00
_cell.angle_gamma   90.00
#
_symmetry.space_group_name_H-M   'P 1'
#
loop_
_entity.id
_entity.type
_entity.pdbx_description
1 polymer ?
#
loop_
_entity_poly.entity_id
_entity_poly.type
_entity_poly.pdbx_seq_one_letter_code
_entity_poly.pdbx_strand_id
1 'polypeptide(L)'
;MRKKLLATAMTCFVMMSAQAQIYGYDDYVRMPTMDLYDLGVMNMAIRAQAEAAARQQEMAARRQEMFRFYASRALEAHKAQRWYDVIENATQAISIEPIGLIFVTRGEAYEALGYYKEALNDYKAGKRDNCPEAATAYNALKAKMKEMKKKK
;
A
#
# COMPACT_ATOMS: atom_id res chain seq x y z
N MET A 1 21.23 -7.12 12.04
CA MET A 1 20.60 -8.47 12.07
C MET A 1 20.83 -9.23 13.38
N ARG A 2 22.02 -9.24 13.99
CA ARG A 2 22.31 -9.96 15.24
C ARG A 2 21.45 -9.56 16.46
N LYS A 3 21.02 -8.29 16.56
CA LYS A 3 20.20 -7.82 17.71
C LYS A 3 18.76 -8.35 17.70
N LYS A 4 18.19 -8.69 16.54
CA LYS A 4 16.82 -9.26 16.45
C LYS A 4 16.79 -10.76 16.80
N LEU A 5 17.85 -11.48 16.49
CA LEU A 5 17.98 -12.91 16.86
C LEU A 5 18.18 -13.10 18.37
N LEU A 6 18.88 -12.19 19.03
CA LEU A 6 19.05 -12.21 20.49
C LEU A 6 17.74 -11.88 21.23
N ALA A 7 16.91 -10.99 20.69
CA ALA A 7 15.61 -10.66 21.28
C ALA A 7 14.63 -11.83 21.21
N THR A 8 14.59 -12.58 20.11
CA THR A 8 13.73 -13.77 19.95
C THR A 8 14.20 -14.93 20.84
N ALA A 9 15.51 -15.14 20.97
CA ALA A 9 16.05 -16.16 21.88
C ALA A 9 15.76 -15.84 23.36
N MET A 10 15.83 -14.56 23.71
CA MET A 10 15.56 -14.10 25.07
C MET A 10 14.08 -14.17 25.43
N THR A 11 13.17 -13.90 24.48
CA THR A 11 11.71 -14.05 24.69
C THR A 11 11.31 -15.53 24.82
N CYS A 12 11.91 -16.44 24.06
CA CYS A 12 11.71 -17.89 24.24
C CYS A 12 12.21 -18.36 25.59
N PHE A 13 13.37 -17.89 26.06
CA PHE A 13 13.92 -18.29 27.36
C PHE A 13 13.06 -17.77 28.52
N VAL A 14 12.55 -16.53 28.45
CA VAL A 14 11.65 -15.95 29.46
C VAL A 14 10.31 -16.67 29.47
N MET A 15 9.77 -17.07 28.30
CA MET A 15 8.54 -17.87 28.25
C MET A 15 8.74 -19.27 28.82
N MET A 16 9.87 -19.91 28.55
CA MET A 16 10.19 -21.24 29.15
C MET A 16 10.33 -21.14 30.67
N SER A 17 10.94 -20.09 31.20
CA SER A 17 11.06 -19.91 32.65
C SER A 17 9.74 -19.60 33.34
N ALA A 18 8.83 -18.85 32.68
CA ALA A 18 7.48 -18.57 33.18
C ALA A 18 6.60 -19.83 33.18
N GLN A 19 6.72 -20.70 32.18
CA GLN A 19 6.01 -21.97 32.14
C GLN A 19 6.50 -22.96 33.20
N ALA A 20 7.81 -22.97 33.50
CA ALA A 20 8.38 -23.81 34.56
C ALA A 20 7.88 -23.42 35.97
N GLN A 21 7.46 -22.17 36.18
CA GLN A 21 6.86 -21.71 37.44
C GLN A 21 5.36 -22.05 37.57
N ILE A 22 4.66 -22.27 36.44
CA ILE A 22 3.22 -22.62 36.43
C ILE A 22 3.02 -24.13 36.50
N TYR A 23 3.88 -24.91 35.85
CA TYR A 23 3.87 -26.34 35.87
C TYR A 23 5.01 -26.80 36.80
N GLY A 24 4.70 -27.56 37.86
CA GLY A 24 5.70 -28.05 38.78
C GLY A 24 6.85 -28.79 38.05
N TYR A 25 8.03 -28.86 38.67
CA TYR A 25 9.24 -29.45 38.10
C TYR A 25 9.04 -30.87 37.52
N ASP A 26 8.11 -31.64 38.10
CA ASP A 26 7.78 -33.00 37.67
C ASP A 26 6.96 -33.05 36.35
N ASP A 27 6.17 -32.02 36.06
CA ASP A 27 5.43 -31.90 34.80
C ASP A 27 6.34 -31.45 33.64
N TYR A 28 7.42 -30.72 33.96
CA TYR A 28 8.38 -30.28 32.95
C TYR A 28 9.20 -31.44 32.38
N VAL A 29 9.47 -32.48 33.20
CA VAL A 29 10.21 -33.71 32.79
C VAL A 29 9.31 -34.62 31.93
N ARG A 30 8.00 -34.44 31.97
CA ARG A 30 7.00 -35.17 31.16
C ARG A 30 6.63 -34.53 29.82
N MET A 31 7.15 -33.34 29.51
CA MET A 31 6.94 -32.79 28.17
C MET A 31 7.57 -33.74 27.15
N PRO A 32 6.82 -34.15 26.11
CA PRO A 32 7.38 -34.96 25.06
C PRO A 32 8.57 -34.25 24.46
N THR A 33 9.74 -34.83 24.54
CA THR A 33 10.94 -34.34 23.86
C THR A 33 10.63 -34.33 22.38
N MET A 34 10.66 -33.14 21.81
CA MET A 34 10.46 -32.94 20.38
C MET A 34 11.50 -33.76 19.64
N ASP A 35 11.05 -34.75 18.85
CA ASP A 35 11.97 -35.64 18.17
C ASP A 35 12.67 -34.93 17.00
N LEU A 36 13.76 -35.53 16.52
CA LEU A 36 14.58 -34.93 15.46
C LEU A 36 13.76 -34.71 14.16
N TYR A 37 12.72 -35.51 13.95
CA TYR A 37 11.79 -35.41 12.85
C TYR A 37 10.90 -34.18 12.99
N ASP A 38 10.33 -33.92 14.17
CA ASP A 38 9.48 -32.79 14.47
C ASP A 38 10.25 -31.44 14.33
N LEU A 39 11.52 -31.43 14.79
CA LEU A 39 12.43 -30.31 14.59
C LEU A 39 12.72 -30.07 13.09
N GLY A 40 12.85 -31.14 12.32
CA GLY A 40 13.04 -31.08 10.87
C GLY A 40 11.84 -30.45 10.16
N VAL A 41 10.64 -30.92 10.48
CA VAL A 41 9.38 -30.40 9.93
C VAL A 41 9.18 -28.94 10.31
N MET A 42 9.42 -28.58 11.56
CA MET A 42 9.32 -27.19 12.04
C MET A 42 10.30 -26.26 11.31
N ASN A 43 11.56 -26.69 11.13
CA ASN A 43 12.55 -25.91 10.39
C ASN A 43 12.16 -25.72 8.91
N MET A 44 11.59 -26.76 8.27
CA MET A 44 11.08 -26.63 6.91
C MET A 44 9.91 -25.64 6.82
N ALA A 45 8.98 -25.68 7.77
CA ALA A 45 7.86 -24.74 7.83
C ALA A 45 8.34 -23.30 8.04
N ILE A 46 9.30 -23.06 8.93
CA ILE A 46 9.91 -21.75 9.16
C ILE A 46 10.58 -21.21 7.89
N ARG A 47 11.34 -22.07 7.19
CA ARG A 47 11.98 -21.68 5.91
C ARG A 47 10.95 -21.35 4.85
N ALA A 48 9.91 -22.15 4.69
CA ALA A 48 8.84 -21.91 3.74
C ALA A 48 8.11 -20.58 4.02
N GLN A 49 7.84 -20.28 5.29
CA GLN A 49 7.25 -18.99 5.70
C GLN A 49 8.17 -17.81 5.41
N ALA A 50 9.48 -17.96 5.70
CA ALA A 50 10.47 -16.93 5.42
C ALA A 50 10.59 -16.64 3.91
N GLU A 51 10.61 -17.68 3.08
CA GLU A 51 10.62 -17.53 1.62
C GLU A 51 9.33 -16.90 1.10
N ALA A 52 8.17 -17.29 1.61
CA ALA A 52 6.89 -16.68 1.25
C ALA A 52 6.85 -15.20 1.62
N ALA A 53 7.32 -14.84 2.81
CA ALA A 53 7.43 -13.46 3.25
C ALA A 53 8.40 -12.64 2.37
N ALA A 54 9.55 -13.23 2.01
CA ALA A 54 10.52 -12.58 1.12
C ALA A 54 9.92 -12.31 -0.27
N ARG A 55 9.21 -13.29 -0.85
CA ARG A 55 8.51 -13.11 -2.13
C ARG A 55 7.43 -12.02 -2.06
N GLN A 56 6.65 -11.97 -0.96
CA GLN A 56 5.66 -10.91 -0.75
C GLN A 56 6.30 -9.53 -0.66
N GLN A 57 7.43 -9.40 0.04
CA GLN A 57 8.18 -8.14 0.13
C GLN A 57 8.72 -7.71 -1.23
N GLU A 58 9.27 -8.63 -2.01
CA GLU A 58 9.76 -8.35 -3.36
C GLU A 58 8.62 -7.89 -4.29
N MET A 59 7.48 -8.56 -4.25
CA MET A 59 6.30 -8.18 -5.03
C MET A 59 5.77 -6.79 -4.62
N ALA A 60 5.75 -6.49 -3.32
CA ALA A 60 5.36 -5.19 -2.81
C ALA A 60 6.34 -4.08 -3.24
N ALA A 61 7.65 -4.36 -3.18
CA ALA A 61 8.68 -3.42 -3.64
C ALA A 61 8.56 -3.11 -5.14
N ARG A 62 8.38 -4.13 -5.98
CA ARG A 62 8.16 -3.97 -7.42
C ARG A 62 6.89 -3.16 -7.72
N ARG A 63 5.82 -3.42 -6.96
CA ARG A 63 4.56 -2.67 -7.10
C ARG A 63 4.75 -1.19 -6.77
N GLN A 64 5.47 -0.86 -5.69
CA GLN A 64 5.78 0.52 -5.33
C GLN A 64 6.68 1.21 -6.36
N GLU A 65 7.65 0.50 -6.91
CA GLU A 65 8.53 1.03 -7.95
C GLU A 65 7.74 1.39 -9.21
N MET A 66 6.87 0.49 -9.67
CA MET A 66 5.98 0.74 -10.80
C MET A 66 5.05 1.93 -10.54
N PHE A 67 4.46 2.02 -9.35
CA PHE A 67 3.63 3.17 -8.97
C PHE A 67 4.42 4.47 -9.07
N ARG A 68 5.61 4.54 -8.46
CA ARG A 68 6.47 5.73 -8.50
C ARG A 68 6.85 6.11 -9.93
N PHE A 69 7.15 5.13 -10.77
CA PHE A 69 7.47 5.35 -12.18
C PHE A 69 6.32 6.03 -12.92
N TYR A 70 5.11 5.51 -12.84
CA TYR A 70 3.97 6.10 -13.54
C TYR A 70 3.53 7.43 -12.91
N ALA A 71 3.54 7.55 -11.59
CA ALA A 71 3.21 8.79 -10.89
C ALA A 71 4.18 9.93 -11.25
N SER A 72 5.49 9.69 -11.29
CA SER A 72 6.47 10.69 -11.70
C SER A 72 6.26 11.12 -13.15
N ARG A 73 6.04 10.17 -14.07
CA ARG A 73 5.76 10.48 -15.47
C ARG A 73 4.48 11.29 -15.67
N ALA A 74 3.43 10.99 -14.89
CA ALA A 74 2.21 11.79 -14.91
C ALA A 74 2.46 13.23 -14.47
N LEU A 75 3.24 13.43 -13.40
CA LEU A 75 3.60 14.77 -12.91
C LEU A 75 4.51 15.54 -13.89
N GLU A 76 5.46 14.88 -14.52
CA GLU A 76 6.30 15.49 -15.57
C GLU A 76 5.48 15.89 -16.80
N ALA A 77 4.59 15.01 -17.25
CA ALA A 77 3.67 15.30 -18.33
C ALA A 77 2.73 16.47 -17.98
N HIS A 78 2.26 16.52 -16.73
CA HIS A 78 1.43 17.62 -16.23
C HIS A 78 2.16 18.97 -16.29
N LYS A 79 3.41 19.03 -15.82
CA LYS A 79 4.24 20.24 -15.91
C LYS A 79 4.48 20.66 -17.36
N ALA A 80 4.59 19.70 -18.27
CA ALA A 80 4.74 19.94 -19.69
C ALA A 80 3.40 20.17 -20.44
N GLN A 81 2.27 20.16 -19.73
CA GLN A 81 0.90 20.31 -20.26
C GLN A 81 0.55 19.27 -21.34
N ARG A 82 1.17 18.10 -21.29
CA ARG A 82 0.88 16.96 -22.18
C ARG A 82 -0.26 16.13 -21.60
N TRP A 83 -1.49 16.66 -21.72
CA TRP A 83 -2.66 16.16 -21.00
C TRP A 83 -3.02 14.70 -21.29
N TYR A 84 -2.85 14.23 -22.52
CA TYR A 84 -3.09 12.81 -22.84
C TYR A 84 -2.09 11.89 -22.15
N ASP A 85 -0.80 12.28 -22.09
CA ASP A 85 0.22 11.51 -21.39
C ASP A 85 -0.05 11.50 -19.87
N VAL A 86 -0.58 12.60 -19.32
CA VAL A 86 -1.05 12.66 -17.92
C VAL A 86 -2.12 11.61 -17.66
N ILE A 87 -3.15 11.58 -18.51
CA ILE A 87 -4.28 10.65 -18.35
C ILE A 87 -3.80 9.21 -18.42
N GLU A 88 -2.93 8.89 -19.38
CA GLU A 88 -2.39 7.55 -19.54
C GLU A 88 -1.57 7.12 -18.31
N ASN A 89 -0.55 7.89 -17.93
CA ASN A 89 0.33 7.54 -16.83
C ASN A 89 -0.40 7.57 -15.48
N ALA A 90 -1.28 8.55 -15.23
CA ALA A 90 -2.09 8.58 -14.01
C ALA A 90 -3.05 7.39 -13.92
N THR A 91 -3.60 6.92 -15.04
CA THR A 91 -4.45 5.73 -15.07
C THR A 91 -3.67 4.48 -14.68
N GLN A 92 -2.44 4.32 -15.17
CA GLN A 92 -1.56 3.22 -14.76
C GLN A 92 -1.21 3.33 -13.27
N ALA A 93 -0.87 4.51 -12.77
CA ALA A 93 -0.58 4.72 -11.35
C ALA A 93 -1.79 4.37 -10.46
N ILE A 94 -3.00 4.82 -10.82
CA ILE A 94 -4.25 4.54 -10.08
C ILE A 94 -4.57 3.04 -10.08
N SER A 95 -4.27 2.31 -11.15
CA SER A 95 -4.49 0.86 -11.21
C SER A 95 -3.60 0.08 -10.23
N ILE A 96 -2.44 0.63 -9.89
CA ILE A 96 -1.49 0.05 -8.93
C ILE A 96 -1.87 0.47 -7.51
N GLU A 97 -2.04 1.77 -7.30
CA GLU A 97 -2.40 2.35 -6.00
C GLU A 97 -3.28 3.60 -6.20
N PRO A 98 -4.56 3.55 -5.78
CA PRO A 98 -5.51 4.63 -5.98
C PRO A 98 -5.31 5.74 -4.94
N ILE A 99 -4.35 6.64 -5.17
CA ILE A 99 -4.04 7.77 -4.30
C ILE A 99 -4.80 9.02 -4.74
N GLY A 100 -5.41 9.74 -3.80
CA GLY A 100 -6.25 10.93 -4.04
C GLY A 100 -5.58 12.00 -4.89
N LEU A 101 -4.28 12.25 -4.69
CA LEU A 101 -3.51 13.24 -5.46
C LEU A 101 -3.39 12.87 -6.95
N ILE A 102 -3.26 11.58 -7.28
CA ILE A 102 -3.17 11.12 -8.67
C ILE A 102 -4.51 11.30 -9.39
N PHE A 103 -5.65 11.08 -8.68
CA PHE A 103 -6.97 11.42 -9.21
C PHE A 103 -7.09 12.93 -9.50
N VAL A 104 -6.55 13.79 -8.62
CA VAL A 104 -6.55 15.26 -8.88
C VAL A 104 -5.76 15.56 -10.14
N THR A 105 -4.55 15.05 -10.28
CA THR A 105 -3.69 15.27 -11.45
C THR A 105 -4.37 14.82 -12.75
N ARG A 106 -5.05 13.66 -12.75
CA ARG A 106 -5.81 13.19 -13.92
C ARG A 106 -7.05 14.04 -14.17
N GLY A 107 -7.75 14.43 -13.12
CA GLY A 107 -8.91 15.32 -13.19
C GLY A 107 -8.58 16.68 -13.80
N GLU A 108 -7.44 17.27 -13.44
CA GLU A 108 -6.94 18.51 -14.03
C GLU A 108 -6.67 18.37 -15.54
N ALA A 109 -6.09 17.23 -15.95
CA ALA A 109 -5.87 16.93 -17.36
C ALA A 109 -7.21 16.78 -18.12
N TYR A 110 -8.19 16.11 -17.54
CA TYR A 110 -9.54 16.04 -18.12
C TYR A 110 -10.20 17.42 -18.19
N GLU A 111 -10.05 18.26 -17.16
CA GLU A 111 -10.61 19.61 -17.17
C GLU A 111 -9.97 20.46 -18.25
N ALA A 112 -8.65 20.38 -18.44
CA ALA A 112 -7.92 21.10 -19.48
C ALA A 112 -8.37 20.71 -20.90
N LEU A 113 -8.72 19.44 -21.10
CA LEU A 113 -9.26 18.93 -22.36
C LEU A 113 -10.78 19.17 -22.52
N GLY A 114 -11.45 19.74 -21.51
CA GLY A 114 -12.89 20.01 -21.55
C GLY A 114 -13.78 18.82 -21.17
N TYR A 115 -13.20 17.70 -20.71
CA TYR A 115 -13.91 16.51 -20.23
C TYR A 115 -14.37 16.68 -18.78
N TYR A 116 -15.26 17.67 -18.56
CA TYR A 116 -15.66 18.10 -17.21
C TYR A 116 -16.37 17.02 -16.38
N LYS A 117 -17.06 16.07 -17.02
CA LYS A 117 -17.74 14.97 -16.30
C LYS A 117 -16.73 14.00 -15.73
N GLU A 118 -15.72 13.65 -16.52
CA GLU A 118 -14.61 12.77 -16.16
C GLU A 118 -13.79 13.41 -15.04
N ALA A 119 -13.46 14.68 -15.16
CA ALA A 119 -12.78 15.47 -14.13
C ALA A 119 -13.55 15.47 -12.79
N LEU A 120 -14.88 15.68 -12.83
CA LEU A 120 -15.70 15.62 -11.61
C LEU A 120 -15.69 14.22 -10.96
N ASN A 121 -15.67 13.16 -11.76
CA ASN A 121 -15.60 11.80 -11.23
C ASN A 121 -14.26 11.55 -10.52
N ASP A 122 -13.17 12.02 -11.11
CA ASP A 122 -11.83 11.90 -10.51
C ASP A 122 -11.70 12.73 -9.23
N TYR A 123 -12.13 13.99 -9.23
CA TYR A 123 -12.14 14.81 -8.03
C TYR A 123 -13.03 14.21 -6.92
N LYS A 124 -14.15 13.59 -7.29
CA LYS A 124 -15.01 12.87 -6.33
C LYS A 124 -14.31 11.65 -5.76
N ALA A 125 -13.53 10.93 -6.57
CA ALA A 125 -12.72 9.78 -6.11
C ALA A 125 -11.63 10.24 -5.14
N GLY A 126 -10.86 11.27 -5.49
CA GLY A 126 -9.84 11.85 -4.62
C GLY A 126 -10.42 12.40 -3.31
N LYS A 127 -11.62 13.00 -3.34
CA LYS A 127 -12.31 13.44 -2.12
C LYS A 127 -12.64 12.27 -1.18
N ARG A 128 -12.99 11.09 -1.70
CA ARG A 128 -13.25 9.90 -0.89
C ARG A 128 -11.98 9.39 -0.21
N ASP A 129 -10.83 9.63 -0.81
CA ASP A 129 -9.50 9.34 -0.26
C ASP A 129 -8.99 10.48 0.67
N ASN A 130 -9.88 11.34 1.17
CA ASN A 130 -9.57 12.45 2.06
C ASN A 130 -8.53 13.45 1.52
N CYS A 131 -8.40 13.59 0.19
CA CYS A 131 -7.52 14.57 -0.44
C CYS A 131 -8.20 15.95 -0.43
N PRO A 132 -7.66 16.96 0.29
CA PRO A 132 -8.27 18.29 0.39
C PRO A 132 -8.24 19.05 -0.94
N GLU A 133 -7.20 18.84 -1.76
CA GLU A 133 -7.07 19.41 -3.10
C GLU A 133 -8.22 18.94 -4.00
N ALA A 134 -8.56 17.66 -3.92
CA ALA A 134 -9.67 17.07 -4.67
C ALA A 134 -11.02 17.70 -4.26
N ALA A 135 -11.23 17.96 -2.98
CA ALA A 135 -12.45 18.59 -2.49
C ALA A 135 -12.58 20.01 -3.01
N THR A 136 -11.49 20.76 -3.03
CA THR A 136 -11.42 22.14 -3.55
C THR A 136 -11.69 22.17 -5.05
N ALA A 137 -10.98 21.32 -5.83
CA ALA A 137 -11.13 21.21 -7.27
C ALA A 137 -12.55 20.78 -7.67
N TYR A 138 -13.12 19.80 -6.95
CA TYR A 138 -14.52 19.37 -7.16
C TYR A 138 -15.51 20.53 -7.04
N ASN A 139 -15.40 21.32 -5.98
CA ASN A 139 -16.32 22.42 -5.72
C ASN A 139 -16.15 23.52 -6.77
N ALA A 140 -14.91 23.85 -7.14
CA ALA A 140 -14.60 24.85 -8.17
C ALA A 140 -15.15 24.45 -9.53
N LEU A 141 -14.91 23.22 -9.97
CA LEU A 141 -15.39 22.73 -11.27
C LEU A 141 -16.93 22.67 -11.31
N LYS A 142 -17.56 22.23 -10.20
CA LYS A 142 -19.02 22.20 -10.09
C LYS A 142 -19.65 23.60 -10.21
N ALA A 143 -19.04 24.61 -9.60
CA ALA A 143 -19.45 25.99 -9.72
C ALA A 143 -19.31 26.51 -11.18
N LYS A 144 -18.15 26.27 -11.81
CA LYS A 144 -17.85 26.58 -13.20
C LYS A 144 -18.89 25.98 -14.17
N MET A 145 -19.21 24.70 -13.99
CA MET A 145 -20.21 24.02 -14.82
C MET A 145 -21.64 24.63 -14.64
N LYS A 146 -21.96 25.07 -13.42
CA LYS A 146 -23.26 25.74 -13.16
C LYS A 146 -23.36 27.08 -13.89
N GLU A 147 -22.29 27.85 -13.88
CA GLU A 147 -22.25 29.13 -14.62
C GLU A 147 -22.28 28.94 -16.13
N MET A 148 -21.61 27.94 -16.67
CA MET A 148 -21.67 27.60 -18.10
C MET A 148 -23.09 27.23 -18.56
N LYS A 149 -23.87 26.55 -17.68
CA LYS A 149 -25.27 26.19 -17.99
C LYS A 149 -26.22 27.40 -17.97
N LYS A 150 -25.94 28.46 -17.21
CA LYS A 150 -26.76 29.68 -17.18
C LYS A 150 -26.56 30.56 -18.41
N LYS A 151 -25.41 30.42 -19.08
CA LYS A 151 -25.06 31.25 -20.26
C LYS A 151 -25.53 30.64 -21.59
N LYS A 152 -26.10 29.43 -21.56
CA LYS A 152 -26.77 28.77 -22.69
C LYS A 152 -28.26 28.94 -22.60
#